data_738154086fe332f751886deee9537c92
#
_entry.id   738154086fe332f751886deee9537c92
#
_cell.length_a   1.000
_cell.length_b   1.000
_cell.length_c   1.000
_cell.angle_alpha   90.00
_cell.angle_beta   90.00
_cell.angle_gamma   90.00
#
_symmetry.space_group_name_H-M   'P 1'
#
loop_
_entity.id
_entity.type
_entity.pdbx_description
1 polymer ?
#
loop_
_entity_poly.entity_id
_entity_poly.type
_entity_poly.pdbx_seq_one_letter_code
_entity_poly.pdbx_strand_id
1 'polypeptide(L)'
;MLALIRGAGDLASGIALRLYRSGIGVVMTDLERPMSIRRTVAFSDAVFHGTMTVEDVTAKFAENVQQAREFLAQGTIPVLADPECRCREELKPDVLVDAILAKKNLGTKITDAPVVIGVGPGFIAGEDCHAVIETMRGHTLGRAIYRGSALPNTNIPGLIGGFAGERVLRAPADGTFVSTRKIRDLVKAGDTVGYVAGEPMKATVSGVLRGLIADGATVQKGLKCGDVDPRAEVSYCDTVSDKASAIGGGVLEAVLHLSDVLREQ
;
A
#
# COMPACT_ATOMS: atom_id res chain seq x y z
N MET A 1 8.74 -10.81 -17.63
CA MET A 1 9.18 -9.82 -16.64
C MET A 1 8.53 -10.11 -15.31
N LEU A 2 9.30 -10.06 -14.22
CA LEU A 2 8.84 -10.23 -12.85
C LEU A 2 9.09 -8.97 -12.03
N ALA A 3 8.05 -8.40 -11.44
CA ALA A 3 8.13 -7.30 -10.48
C ALA A 3 7.91 -7.82 -9.06
N LEU A 4 8.83 -7.49 -8.15
CA LEU A 4 8.70 -7.71 -6.71
C LEU A 4 8.36 -6.39 -6.04
N ILE A 5 7.23 -6.32 -5.35
CA ILE A 5 6.77 -5.13 -4.65
C ILE A 5 6.98 -5.36 -3.15
N ARG A 6 7.81 -4.55 -2.53
CA ARG A 6 8.00 -4.49 -1.09
C ARG A 6 6.90 -3.63 -0.48
N GLY A 7 5.98 -4.26 0.26
CA GLY A 7 4.72 -3.71 0.73
C GLY A 7 3.51 -4.23 -0.05
N ALA A 8 2.38 -4.46 0.63
CA ALA A 8 1.12 -4.91 0.04
C ALA A 8 -0.10 -4.12 0.54
N GLY A 9 0.12 -2.91 1.09
CA GLY A 9 -0.93 -1.98 1.48
C GLY A 9 -1.68 -1.40 0.28
N ASP A 10 -2.64 -0.49 0.52
CA ASP A 10 -3.55 0.04 -0.51
C ASP A 10 -2.84 0.71 -1.71
N LEU A 11 -1.77 1.47 -1.47
CA LEU A 11 -1.01 2.08 -2.56
C LEU A 11 -0.19 1.05 -3.34
N ALA A 12 0.46 0.12 -2.63
CA ALA A 12 1.19 -0.98 -3.25
C ALA A 12 0.25 -1.88 -4.07
N SER A 13 -0.98 -2.11 -3.59
CA SER A 13 -2.01 -2.86 -4.34
C SER A 13 -2.43 -2.14 -5.61
N GLY A 14 -2.56 -0.81 -5.59
CA GLY A 14 -2.82 -0.03 -6.80
C GLY A 14 -1.68 -0.14 -7.83
N ILE A 15 -0.43 -0.21 -7.37
CA ILE A 15 0.75 -0.48 -8.22
C ILE A 15 0.63 -1.90 -8.80
N ALA A 16 0.39 -2.90 -7.94
CA ALA A 16 0.26 -4.30 -8.34
C ALA A 16 -0.81 -4.49 -9.42
N LEU A 17 -1.99 -3.87 -9.27
CA LEU A 17 -3.06 -3.91 -10.26
C LEU A 17 -2.61 -3.37 -11.63
N ARG A 18 -1.88 -2.24 -11.66
CA ARG A 18 -1.38 -1.66 -12.91
C ARG A 18 -0.38 -2.57 -13.61
N LEU A 19 0.59 -3.10 -12.87
CA LEU A 19 1.60 -3.98 -13.42
C LEU A 19 0.98 -5.32 -13.89
N TYR A 20 0.13 -5.92 -13.07
CA TYR A 20 -0.55 -7.19 -13.39
C TYR A 20 -1.42 -7.07 -14.64
N ARG A 21 -2.26 -6.04 -14.72
CA ARG A 21 -3.13 -5.80 -15.91
C ARG A 21 -2.34 -5.44 -17.17
N SER A 22 -1.07 -5.07 -17.02
CA SER A 22 -0.14 -4.84 -18.13
C SER A 22 0.67 -6.08 -18.51
N GLY A 23 0.34 -7.25 -17.96
CA GLY A 23 0.98 -8.53 -18.29
C GLY A 23 2.31 -8.78 -17.56
N ILE A 24 2.64 -7.99 -16.55
CA ILE A 24 3.85 -8.17 -15.73
C ILE A 24 3.52 -9.11 -14.57
N GLY A 25 4.33 -10.15 -14.36
CA GLY A 25 4.21 -11.01 -13.18
C GLY A 25 4.53 -10.21 -11.91
N VAL A 26 3.69 -10.34 -10.88
CA VAL A 26 3.83 -9.57 -9.63
C VAL A 26 3.93 -10.49 -8.44
N VAL A 27 4.92 -10.27 -7.58
CA VAL A 27 5.03 -10.83 -6.23
C VAL A 27 5.02 -9.67 -5.25
N MET A 28 4.38 -9.82 -4.09
CA MET A 28 4.37 -8.80 -3.04
C MET A 28 4.90 -9.35 -1.73
N THR A 29 5.45 -8.48 -0.88
CA THR A 29 5.83 -8.83 0.48
C THR A 29 5.20 -7.86 1.47
N ASP A 30 4.93 -8.33 2.71
CA ASP A 30 4.47 -7.45 3.80
C ASP A 30 4.94 -8.02 5.14
N LEU A 31 4.50 -7.41 6.23
CA LEU A 31 4.69 -7.89 7.60
C LEU A 31 3.90 -9.19 7.82
N GLU A 32 4.31 -10.01 8.80
CA GLU A 32 3.53 -11.14 9.31
C GLU A 32 2.16 -10.70 9.88
N ARG A 33 2.09 -9.47 10.38
CA ARG A 33 0.87 -8.80 10.83
C ARG A 33 0.75 -7.45 10.14
N PRO A 34 0.17 -7.39 8.95
CA PRO A 34 0.02 -6.16 8.20
C PRO A 34 -0.75 -5.09 8.96
N MET A 35 -0.30 -3.84 8.82
CA MET A 35 -0.88 -2.66 9.48
C MET A 35 -1.69 -1.81 8.51
N SER A 36 -2.16 -2.39 7.42
CA SER A 36 -2.97 -1.72 6.41
C SER A 36 -4.31 -1.26 7.00
N ILE A 37 -4.71 -0.04 6.64
CA ILE A 37 -5.94 0.59 7.12
C ILE A 37 -7.06 0.36 6.12
N ARG A 38 -6.79 0.59 4.83
CA ARG A 38 -7.75 0.33 3.75
C ARG A 38 -7.72 -1.13 3.32
N ARG A 39 -8.03 -2.04 4.26
CA ARG A 39 -7.84 -3.49 4.09
C ARG A 39 -8.62 -4.09 2.93
N THR A 40 -9.80 -3.55 2.63
CA THR A 40 -10.65 -4.00 1.51
C THR A 40 -10.06 -3.74 0.12
N VAL A 41 -8.99 -2.95 0.03
CA VAL A 41 -8.24 -2.68 -1.20
C VAL A 41 -6.73 -2.87 -0.99
N ALA A 42 -6.35 -3.74 -0.06
CA ALA A 42 -4.96 -4.04 0.27
C ALA A 42 -4.70 -5.55 0.17
N PHE A 43 -3.83 -5.96 -0.73
CA PHE A 43 -3.47 -7.37 -0.90
C PHE A 43 -2.78 -7.96 0.33
N SER A 44 -2.25 -7.11 1.24
CA SER A 44 -1.74 -7.55 2.54
C SER A 44 -2.76 -8.30 3.38
N ASP A 45 -4.07 -8.08 3.17
CA ASP A 45 -5.13 -8.79 3.90
C ASP A 45 -5.15 -10.31 3.58
N ALA A 46 -4.51 -10.74 2.47
CA ALA A 46 -4.28 -12.15 2.17
C ALA A 46 -3.44 -12.86 3.24
N VAL A 47 -2.55 -12.16 3.96
CA VAL A 47 -1.75 -12.72 5.05
C VAL A 47 -2.65 -13.23 6.20
N PHE A 48 -3.78 -12.54 6.45
CA PHE A 48 -4.74 -12.94 7.50
C PHE A 48 -5.74 -14.01 7.03
N HIS A 49 -6.12 -13.99 5.75
CA HIS A 49 -7.27 -14.74 5.24
C HIS A 49 -6.89 -15.78 4.17
N GLY A 50 -5.59 -15.92 3.87
CA GLY A 50 -5.10 -16.80 2.80
C GLY A 50 -5.31 -16.23 1.40
N THR A 51 -6.35 -15.44 1.19
CA THR A 51 -6.72 -14.86 -0.12
C THR A 51 -7.33 -13.48 0.04
N MET A 52 -7.03 -12.58 -0.90
CA MET A 52 -7.62 -11.25 -1.00
C MET A 52 -7.88 -10.89 -2.45
N THR A 53 -9.11 -10.43 -2.75
CA THR A 53 -9.46 -9.94 -4.09
C THR A 53 -9.70 -8.43 -4.01
N VAL A 54 -9.01 -7.67 -4.86
CA VAL A 54 -9.18 -6.23 -5.02
C VAL A 54 -9.64 -5.99 -6.45
N GLU A 55 -10.84 -5.42 -6.58
CA GLU A 55 -11.53 -5.29 -7.87
C GLU A 55 -11.69 -6.68 -8.53
N ASP A 56 -10.97 -6.95 -9.62
CA ASP A 56 -11.01 -8.21 -10.40
C ASP A 56 -9.74 -9.06 -10.25
N VAL A 57 -8.79 -8.63 -9.42
CA VAL A 57 -7.49 -9.31 -9.26
C VAL A 57 -7.39 -9.98 -7.90
N THR A 58 -6.94 -11.22 -7.89
CA THR A 58 -6.80 -12.02 -6.67
C THR A 58 -5.33 -12.18 -6.29
N ALA A 59 -5.03 -11.98 -5.02
CA ALA A 59 -3.77 -12.33 -4.39
C ALA A 59 -3.96 -13.47 -3.39
N LYS A 60 -2.93 -14.29 -3.21
CA LYS A 60 -2.90 -15.41 -2.25
C LYS A 60 -1.66 -15.32 -1.36
N PHE A 61 -1.84 -15.61 -0.09
CA PHE A 61 -0.72 -15.76 0.83
C PHE A 61 0.11 -16.99 0.43
N ALA A 62 1.41 -16.76 0.28
CA ALA A 62 2.39 -17.82 0.00
C ALA A 62 3.32 -17.99 1.21
N GLU A 63 3.45 -19.22 1.69
CA GLU A 63 4.29 -19.55 2.84
C GLU A 63 5.80 -19.47 2.52
N ASN A 64 6.15 -19.64 1.24
CA ASN A 64 7.54 -19.65 0.76
C ASN A 64 7.62 -19.30 -0.72
N VAL A 65 8.85 -19.14 -1.22
CA VAL A 65 9.09 -18.75 -2.62
C VAL A 65 8.64 -19.80 -3.61
N GLN A 66 8.71 -21.10 -3.27
CA GLN A 66 8.25 -22.18 -4.15
C GLN A 66 6.74 -22.04 -4.40
N GLN A 67 5.96 -21.86 -3.34
CA GLN A 67 4.50 -21.66 -3.47
C GLN A 67 4.18 -20.34 -4.19
N ALA A 68 4.99 -19.29 -3.98
CA ALA A 68 4.82 -18.04 -4.73
C ALA A 68 5.00 -18.27 -6.24
N ARG A 69 5.98 -19.07 -6.68
CA ARG A 69 6.16 -19.44 -8.09
C ARG A 69 4.96 -20.22 -8.66
N GLU A 70 4.38 -21.09 -7.85
CA GLU A 70 3.19 -21.87 -8.24
C GLU A 70 1.97 -20.96 -8.45
N PHE A 71 1.77 -19.98 -7.57
CA PHE A 71 0.69 -18.99 -7.70
C PHE A 71 0.90 -18.06 -8.90
N LEU A 72 2.12 -17.63 -9.14
CA LEU A 72 2.46 -16.87 -10.36
C LEU A 72 2.12 -17.63 -11.63
N ALA A 73 2.47 -18.92 -11.70
CA ALA A 73 2.16 -19.77 -12.85
C ALA A 73 0.65 -19.94 -13.06
N GLN A 74 -0.16 -19.80 -12.01
CA GLN A 74 -1.62 -19.82 -12.04
C GLN A 74 -2.24 -18.45 -12.37
N GLY A 75 -1.43 -17.42 -12.65
CA GLY A 75 -1.92 -16.06 -12.88
C GLY A 75 -2.47 -15.37 -11.64
N THR A 76 -1.99 -15.72 -10.44
CA THR A 76 -2.40 -15.11 -9.17
C THR A 76 -1.23 -14.34 -8.58
N ILE A 77 -1.48 -13.25 -7.87
CA ILE A 77 -0.44 -12.47 -7.18
C ILE A 77 -0.11 -13.13 -5.84
N PRO A 78 1.11 -13.69 -5.62
CA PRO A 78 1.51 -14.17 -4.31
C PRO A 78 1.90 -13.02 -3.39
N VAL A 79 1.54 -13.15 -2.11
CA VAL A 79 1.96 -12.27 -1.01
C VAL A 79 2.74 -13.10 0.01
N LEU A 80 3.96 -12.71 0.30
CA LEU A 80 4.84 -13.36 1.28
C LEU A 80 4.94 -12.50 2.56
N ALA A 81 4.98 -13.14 3.72
CA ALA A 81 5.31 -12.48 4.99
C ALA A 81 6.85 -12.35 5.11
N ASP A 82 7.41 -11.36 4.40
CA ASP A 82 8.84 -11.10 4.31
C ASP A 82 9.12 -9.58 4.28
N PRO A 83 9.10 -8.91 5.45
CA PRO A 83 9.26 -7.46 5.55
C PRO A 83 10.61 -6.94 5.04
N GLU A 84 11.64 -7.79 5.07
CA GLU A 84 12.97 -7.44 4.59
C GLU A 84 13.18 -7.76 3.11
N CYS A 85 12.15 -8.34 2.46
CA CYS A 85 12.20 -8.68 1.04
C CYS A 85 13.38 -9.59 0.68
N ARG A 86 13.69 -10.57 1.56
CA ARG A 86 14.79 -11.53 1.36
C ARG A 86 14.52 -12.47 0.21
N CYS A 87 13.25 -12.73 -0.08
CA CYS A 87 12.83 -13.55 -1.21
C CYS A 87 13.37 -13.06 -2.57
N ARG A 88 13.84 -11.78 -2.66
CA ARG A 88 14.48 -11.24 -3.88
C ARG A 88 15.72 -12.03 -4.31
N GLU A 89 16.47 -12.59 -3.34
CA GLU A 89 17.69 -13.33 -3.61
C GLU A 89 17.41 -14.63 -4.39
N GLU A 90 16.28 -15.24 -4.11
CA GLU A 90 15.81 -16.47 -4.77
C GLU A 90 14.94 -16.18 -6.00
N LEU A 91 14.03 -15.20 -5.92
CA LEU A 91 13.13 -14.83 -7.02
C LEU A 91 13.88 -14.18 -8.19
N LYS A 92 14.93 -13.39 -7.91
CA LYS A 92 15.72 -12.60 -8.87
C LYS A 92 14.80 -11.78 -9.78
N PRO A 93 14.05 -10.82 -9.22
CA PRO A 93 13.10 -10.03 -10.00
C PRO A 93 13.83 -9.11 -11.00
N ASP A 94 13.18 -8.82 -12.12
CA ASP A 94 13.64 -7.82 -13.08
C ASP A 94 13.46 -6.40 -12.51
N VAL A 95 12.41 -6.22 -11.69
CA VAL A 95 12.03 -4.94 -11.09
C VAL A 95 11.76 -5.13 -9.60
N LEU A 96 12.32 -4.26 -8.75
CA LEU A 96 11.97 -4.12 -7.35
C LEU A 96 11.30 -2.77 -7.12
N VAL A 97 10.12 -2.77 -6.53
CA VAL A 97 9.38 -1.55 -6.15
C VAL A 97 9.27 -1.48 -4.64
N ASP A 98 9.92 -0.52 -3.99
CA ASP A 98 9.72 -0.28 -2.56
C ASP A 98 8.52 0.65 -2.36
N ALA A 99 7.41 0.06 -1.91
CA ALA A 99 6.13 0.71 -1.68
C ALA A 99 5.62 0.58 -0.23
N ILE A 100 6.53 0.38 0.74
CA ILE A 100 6.16 0.34 2.16
C ILE A 100 5.79 1.70 2.75
N LEU A 101 6.16 2.80 2.08
CA LEU A 101 5.83 4.19 2.45
C LEU A 101 6.29 4.61 3.85
N ALA A 102 7.44 4.11 4.28
CA ALA A 102 8.04 4.41 5.59
C ALA A 102 8.54 5.86 5.73
N LYS A 103 8.51 6.65 4.65
CA LYS A 103 8.99 8.05 4.58
C LYS A 103 10.51 8.19 4.79
N LYS A 104 11.20 7.10 4.80
CA LYS A 104 12.66 6.95 4.82
C LYS A 104 13.00 5.61 4.15
N ASN A 105 14.17 5.53 3.53
CA ASN A 105 14.68 4.28 3.02
C ASN A 105 15.00 3.32 4.18
N LEU A 106 14.45 2.11 4.14
CA LEU A 106 14.68 1.04 5.12
C LEU A 106 15.56 -0.06 4.51
N GLY A 107 16.63 0.32 3.82
CA GLY A 107 17.67 -0.58 3.34
C GLY A 107 17.52 -1.06 1.90
N THR A 108 16.60 -0.50 1.12
CA THR A 108 16.53 -0.73 -0.34
C THR A 108 17.71 -0.06 -1.04
N LYS A 109 18.37 -0.78 -1.94
CA LYS A 109 19.54 -0.34 -2.68
C LYS A 109 19.28 -0.41 -4.17
N ILE A 110 19.90 0.50 -4.91
CA ILE A 110 19.82 0.53 -6.38
C ILE A 110 20.29 -0.78 -7.05
N THR A 111 21.06 -1.59 -6.33
CA THR A 111 21.58 -2.89 -6.77
C THR A 111 20.71 -4.08 -6.42
N ASP A 112 19.55 -3.89 -5.78
CA ASP A 112 18.69 -5.00 -5.35
C ASP A 112 17.93 -5.69 -6.52
N ALA A 113 17.84 -5.02 -7.68
CA ALA A 113 17.33 -5.57 -8.93
C ALA A 113 17.88 -4.76 -10.14
N PRO A 114 17.77 -5.25 -11.38
CA PRO A 114 18.09 -4.48 -12.59
C PRO A 114 17.38 -3.12 -12.65
N VAL A 115 16.13 -3.07 -12.22
CA VAL A 115 15.36 -1.82 -12.05
C VAL A 115 14.85 -1.74 -10.61
N VAL A 116 15.19 -0.66 -9.89
CA VAL A 116 14.72 -0.39 -8.53
C VAL A 116 13.96 0.93 -8.51
N ILE A 117 12.75 0.93 -7.97
CA ILE A 117 11.85 2.08 -7.92
C ILE A 117 11.44 2.33 -6.46
N GLY A 118 11.68 3.54 -5.95
CA GLY A 118 11.22 3.97 -4.64
C GLY A 118 9.89 4.73 -4.74
N VAL A 119 8.94 4.46 -3.84
CA VAL A 119 7.63 5.13 -3.83
C VAL A 119 7.55 6.15 -2.69
N GLY A 120 7.49 7.42 -3.05
CA GLY A 120 7.36 8.54 -2.11
C GLY A 120 8.69 9.05 -1.54
N PRO A 121 8.61 9.89 -0.49
CA PRO A 121 9.79 10.50 0.12
C PRO A 121 10.64 9.48 0.88
N GLY A 122 11.94 9.75 0.94
CA GLY A 122 12.92 8.91 1.63
C GLY A 122 13.89 8.22 0.69
N PHE A 123 13.69 8.35 -0.63
CA PHE A 123 14.58 7.83 -1.67
C PHE A 123 15.17 8.96 -2.51
N ILE A 124 16.35 8.71 -3.06
CA ILE A 124 17.06 9.58 -4.01
C ILE A 124 17.31 8.79 -5.29
N ALA A 125 16.68 9.19 -6.39
CA ALA A 125 16.90 8.58 -7.70
C ALA A 125 18.33 8.87 -8.18
N GLY A 126 19.03 7.81 -8.57
CA GLY A 126 20.45 7.82 -8.92
C GLY A 126 21.37 7.40 -7.77
N GLU A 127 20.87 7.29 -6.54
CA GLU A 127 21.61 6.83 -5.35
C GLU A 127 20.99 5.56 -4.76
N ASP A 128 19.75 5.66 -4.25
CA ASP A 128 19.03 4.54 -3.62
C ASP A 128 18.30 3.64 -4.63
N CYS A 129 17.84 4.24 -5.73
CA CYS A 129 17.00 3.61 -6.73
C CYS A 129 17.18 4.28 -8.09
N HIS A 130 16.62 3.70 -9.15
CA HIS A 130 16.69 4.24 -10.52
C HIS A 130 15.62 5.31 -10.76
N ALA A 131 14.46 5.21 -10.09
CA ALA A 131 13.40 6.21 -10.14
C ALA A 131 12.67 6.33 -8.81
N VAL A 132 12.14 7.52 -8.52
CA VAL A 132 11.26 7.78 -7.38
C VAL A 132 9.89 8.20 -7.91
N ILE A 133 8.81 7.68 -7.32
CA ILE A 133 7.45 8.07 -7.70
C ILE A 133 6.87 9.05 -6.68
N GLU A 134 6.43 10.21 -7.15
CA GLU A 134 5.81 11.24 -6.32
C GLU A 134 4.47 10.77 -5.73
N THR A 135 4.31 10.92 -4.43
CA THR A 135 3.09 10.52 -3.71
C THR A 135 2.31 11.67 -3.09
N MET A 136 2.82 12.89 -3.14
CA MET A 136 2.10 14.07 -2.66
C MET A 136 0.91 14.35 -3.57
N ARG A 137 -0.29 14.55 -2.98
CA ARG A 137 -1.46 14.99 -3.75
C ARG A 137 -1.20 16.37 -4.34
N GLY A 138 -1.60 16.56 -5.58
CA GLY A 138 -1.43 17.79 -6.33
C GLY A 138 -1.00 17.53 -7.77
N HIS A 139 -0.46 18.55 -8.40
CA HIS A 139 -0.12 18.57 -9.83
C HIS A 139 0.90 17.49 -10.25
N THR A 140 1.77 17.08 -9.34
CA THR A 140 2.85 16.13 -9.62
C THR A 140 2.59 14.71 -9.12
N LEU A 141 1.40 14.42 -8.57
CA LEU A 141 1.06 13.08 -8.07
C LEU A 141 1.27 12.01 -9.16
N GLY A 142 2.01 10.95 -8.80
CA GLY A 142 2.32 9.84 -9.69
C GLY A 142 3.46 10.10 -10.69
N ARG A 143 4.08 11.28 -10.68
CA ARG A 143 5.21 11.57 -11.57
C ARG A 143 6.41 10.67 -11.25
N ALA A 144 7.00 10.09 -12.29
CA ALA A 144 8.29 9.41 -12.20
C ALA A 144 9.44 10.46 -12.22
N ILE A 145 10.33 10.34 -11.24
CA ILE A 145 11.47 11.23 -10.99
C ILE A 145 12.74 10.39 -11.18
N TYR A 146 13.52 10.70 -12.19
CA TYR A 146 14.75 9.96 -12.54
C TYR A 146 16.02 10.58 -11.95
N ARG A 147 15.92 11.75 -11.31
CA ARG A 147 17.01 12.42 -10.57
C ARG A 147 16.45 13.19 -9.41
N GLY A 148 16.98 12.97 -8.19
CA GLY A 148 16.55 13.62 -6.96
C GLY A 148 15.43 12.87 -6.26
N SER A 149 14.61 13.56 -5.48
CA SER A 149 13.65 12.98 -4.52
C SER A 149 12.24 13.48 -4.74
N ALA A 150 11.26 12.72 -4.24
CA ALA A 150 9.89 13.19 -4.07
C ALA A 150 9.80 14.30 -3.02
N LEU A 151 8.72 15.07 -3.05
CA LEU A 151 8.47 16.13 -2.08
C LEU A 151 8.45 15.60 -0.64
N PRO A 152 9.00 16.34 0.33
CA PRO A 152 9.02 15.92 1.72
C PRO A 152 7.61 15.69 2.27
N ASN A 153 7.47 14.69 3.14
CA ASN A 153 6.20 14.41 3.79
C ASN A 153 5.77 15.57 4.72
N THR A 154 4.56 16.09 4.53
CA THR A 154 3.99 17.16 5.35
C THR A 154 3.32 16.67 6.63
N ASN A 155 3.11 15.36 6.80
CA ASN A 155 2.28 14.73 7.83
C ASN A 155 0.79 15.19 7.83
N ILE A 156 0.39 16.00 6.87
CA ILE A 156 -0.99 16.45 6.70
C ILE A 156 -1.68 15.56 5.67
N PRO A 157 -2.76 14.86 6.04
CA PRO A 157 -3.55 14.07 5.09
C PRO A 157 -4.14 14.96 3.98
N GLY A 158 -4.23 14.43 2.77
CA GLY A 158 -4.84 15.17 1.67
C GLY A 158 -6.31 15.48 1.93
N LEU A 159 -6.76 16.65 1.44
CA LEU A 159 -8.13 17.11 1.55
C LEU A 159 -9.09 16.19 0.78
N ILE A 160 -10.16 15.74 1.44
CA ILE A 160 -11.26 14.97 0.85
C ILE A 160 -12.57 15.50 1.42
N GLY A 161 -13.49 15.94 0.56
CA GLY A 161 -14.79 16.44 0.98
C GLY A 161 -14.71 17.61 1.97
N GLY A 162 -13.68 18.47 1.89
CA GLY A 162 -13.46 19.58 2.79
C GLY A 162 -12.72 19.25 4.10
N PHE A 163 -12.37 17.97 4.35
CA PHE A 163 -11.70 17.52 5.58
C PHE A 163 -10.31 16.95 5.28
N ALA A 164 -9.35 17.19 6.14
CA ALA A 164 -7.97 16.68 6.03
C ALA A 164 -7.62 15.73 7.18
N GLY A 165 -7.07 16.26 8.27
CA GLY A 165 -6.66 15.50 9.45
C GLY A 165 -7.84 14.96 10.26
N GLU A 166 -8.94 15.66 10.25
CA GLU A 166 -10.16 15.35 11.02
C GLU A 166 -10.76 13.99 10.65
N ARG A 167 -10.64 13.57 9.39
CA ARG A 167 -11.15 12.28 8.92
C ARG A 167 -10.31 11.06 9.35
N VAL A 168 -9.14 11.30 9.98
CA VAL A 168 -8.22 10.25 10.39
C VAL A 168 -8.54 9.80 11.82
N LEU A 169 -8.85 8.53 12.00
CA LEU A 169 -9.00 7.92 13.31
C LEU A 169 -7.62 7.56 13.87
N ARG A 170 -7.33 7.99 15.08
CA ARG A 170 -6.06 7.72 15.75
C ARG A 170 -6.28 6.97 17.05
N ALA A 171 -5.35 6.07 17.39
CA ALA A 171 -5.37 5.34 18.65
C ALA A 171 -5.39 6.32 19.85
N PRO A 172 -6.36 6.21 20.78
CA PRO A 172 -6.43 7.09 21.94
C PRO A 172 -5.39 6.76 23.01
N ALA A 173 -4.91 5.52 23.04
CA ALA A 173 -3.94 4.99 24.00
C ALA A 173 -3.00 3.97 23.32
N ASP A 174 -1.97 3.52 24.05
CA ASP A 174 -1.19 2.33 23.70
C ASP A 174 -2.00 1.08 24.08
N GLY A 175 -1.95 0.03 23.26
CA GLY A 175 -2.61 -1.23 23.55
C GLY A 175 -3.12 -1.97 22.31
N THR A 176 -4.03 -2.91 22.57
CA THR A 176 -4.68 -3.69 21.50
C THR A 176 -5.96 -3.01 21.05
N PHE A 177 -6.11 -2.85 19.75
CA PHE A 177 -7.32 -2.30 19.14
C PHE A 177 -8.42 -3.36 19.10
N VAL A 178 -9.61 -3.01 19.58
CA VAL A 178 -10.82 -3.83 19.54
C VAL A 178 -11.88 -3.07 18.75
N SER A 179 -12.30 -3.64 17.62
CA SER A 179 -13.24 -3.02 16.70
C SER A 179 -14.69 -3.20 17.17
N THR A 180 -15.53 -2.16 17.00
CA THR A 180 -16.99 -2.23 17.17
C THR A 180 -17.74 -1.94 15.87
N ARG A 181 -17.03 -1.60 14.81
CA ARG A 181 -17.55 -1.27 13.48
C ARG A 181 -16.73 -1.98 12.42
N LYS A 182 -17.25 -1.98 11.19
CA LYS A 182 -16.60 -2.58 10.02
C LYS A 182 -16.38 -1.53 8.93
N ILE A 183 -15.37 -1.76 8.08
CA ILE A 183 -15.25 -0.99 6.85
C ILE A 183 -16.56 -1.13 6.06
N ARG A 184 -17.05 -0.06 5.47
CA ARG A 184 -18.32 0.21 4.80
C ARG A 184 -19.44 0.70 5.73
N ASP A 185 -19.30 0.64 7.06
CA ASP A 185 -20.29 1.21 7.96
C ASP A 185 -20.39 2.74 7.77
N LEU A 186 -21.62 3.25 7.76
CA LEU A 186 -21.88 4.67 7.89
C LEU A 186 -21.78 5.07 9.37
N VAL A 187 -21.01 6.10 9.65
CA VAL A 187 -20.79 6.62 11.00
C VAL A 187 -21.12 8.10 11.08
N LYS A 188 -21.56 8.54 12.25
CA LYS A 188 -21.73 9.97 12.58
C LYS A 188 -20.58 10.46 13.43
N ALA A 189 -20.28 11.74 13.34
CA ALA A 189 -19.34 12.38 14.27
C ALA A 189 -19.76 12.09 15.71
N GLY A 190 -18.81 11.61 16.53
CA GLY A 190 -19.04 11.16 17.91
C GLY A 190 -19.25 9.66 18.08
N ASP A 191 -19.59 8.92 17.02
CA ASP A 191 -19.77 7.45 17.10
C ASP A 191 -18.45 6.76 17.50
N THR A 192 -18.55 5.78 18.40
CA THR A 192 -17.41 4.92 18.75
C THR A 192 -17.21 3.88 17.66
N VAL A 193 -15.97 3.80 17.16
CA VAL A 193 -15.55 2.88 16.10
C VAL A 193 -14.81 1.67 16.64
N GLY A 194 -14.24 1.80 17.83
CA GLY A 194 -13.52 0.75 18.54
C GLY A 194 -12.92 1.28 19.83
N TYR A 195 -12.12 0.46 20.48
CA TYR A 195 -11.46 0.76 21.74
C TYR A 195 -9.98 0.38 21.68
N VAL A 196 -9.15 1.09 22.44
CA VAL A 196 -7.76 0.73 22.72
C VAL A 196 -7.54 0.86 24.22
N ALA A 197 -7.17 -0.22 24.91
CA ALA A 197 -7.02 -0.26 26.38
C ALA A 197 -8.24 0.29 27.13
N GLY A 198 -9.48 0.05 26.61
CA GLY A 198 -10.72 0.54 27.19
C GLY A 198 -11.10 1.98 26.78
N GLU A 199 -10.18 2.75 26.19
CA GLU A 199 -10.44 4.11 25.74
C GLU A 199 -11.14 4.11 24.36
N PRO A 200 -12.25 4.86 24.17
CA PRO A 200 -13.00 4.85 22.93
C PRO A 200 -12.28 5.64 21.82
N MET A 201 -12.15 5.02 20.65
CA MET A 201 -11.77 5.69 19.40
C MET A 201 -13.03 6.15 18.66
N LYS A 202 -13.23 7.46 18.56
CA LYS A 202 -14.44 8.06 18.00
C LYS A 202 -14.23 8.63 16.61
N ALA A 203 -15.26 8.54 15.76
CA ALA A 203 -15.32 9.27 14.50
C ALA A 203 -15.43 10.77 14.77
N THR A 204 -14.59 11.57 14.13
CA THR A 204 -14.59 13.04 14.26
C THR A 204 -15.41 13.72 13.16
N VAL A 205 -15.70 13.01 12.08
CA VAL A 205 -16.56 13.44 10.97
C VAL A 205 -17.57 12.35 10.64
N SER A 206 -18.71 12.76 10.09
CA SER A 206 -19.71 11.81 9.56
C SER A 206 -19.29 11.37 8.15
N GLY A 207 -19.60 10.10 7.80
CA GLY A 207 -19.26 9.54 6.49
C GLY A 207 -19.25 8.02 6.50
N VAL A 208 -18.59 7.41 5.50
CA VAL A 208 -18.35 5.97 5.47
C VAL A 208 -16.99 5.65 6.09
N LEU A 209 -16.94 4.63 6.95
CA LEU A 209 -15.69 4.08 7.48
C LEU A 209 -14.96 3.36 6.34
N ARG A 210 -14.07 4.08 5.66
CA ARG A 210 -13.37 3.60 4.47
C ARG A 210 -12.13 2.79 4.79
N GLY A 211 -11.60 2.96 5.98
CA GLY A 211 -10.43 2.24 6.44
C GLY A 211 -10.47 2.01 7.95
N LEU A 212 -10.04 0.85 8.37
CA LEU A 212 -9.93 0.45 9.76
C LEU A 212 -8.85 -0.62 9.89
N ILE A 213 -7.91 -0.42 10.83
CA ILE A 213 -6.86 -1.40 11.14
C ILE A 213 -7.49 -2.73 11.58
N ALA A 214 -6.75 -3.82 11.43
CA ALA A 214 -7.23 -5.14 11.82
C ALA A 214 -7.58 -5.20 13.32
N ASP A 215 -8.64 -5.91 13.65
CA ASP A 215 -8.98 -6.22 15.04
C ASP A 215 -7.84 -7.00 15.70
N GLY A 216 -7.54 -6.73 16.96
CA GLY A 216 -6.42 -7.34 17.67
C GLY A 216 -5.04 -6.72 17.35
N ALA A 217 -4.94 -5.69 16.50
CA ALA A 217 -3.68 -5.03 16.21
C ALA A 217 -3.13 -4.30 17.44
N THR A 218 -1.84 -4.45 17.72
CA THR A 218 -1.14 -3.66 18.74
C THR A 218 -0.80 -2.29 18.17
N VAL A 219 -1.24 -1.24 18.85
CA VAL A 219 -1.09 0.14 18.41
C VAL A 219 -0.49 1.03 19.49
N GLN A 220 0.19 2.10 19.08
CA GLN A 220 0.66 3.15 19.96
C GLN A 220 -0.27 4.36 19.87
N LYS A 221 -0.38 5.12 20.94
CA LYS A 221 -1.14 6.36 21.00
C LYS A 221 -0.78 7.30 19.84
N GLY A 222 -1.81 7.80 19.16
CA GLY A 222 -1.63 8.68 18.00
C GLY A 222 -1.41 7.96 16.68
N LEU A 223 -1.15 6.63 16.66
CA LEU A 223 -1.07 5.85 15.42
C LEU A 223 -2.38 5.98 14.63
N LYS A 224 -2.25 6.16 13.32
CA LYS A 224 -3.42 6.15 12.44
C LYS A 224 -4.02 4.75 12.38
N CYS A 225 -5.27 4.60 12.83
CA CYS A 225 -6.00 3.33 12.88
C CYS A 225 -7.18 3.25 11.92
N GLY A 226 -7.60 4.38 11.34
CA GLY A 226 -8.74 4.38 10.44
C GLY A 226 -8.87 5.65 9.62
N ASP A 227 -9.86 5.64 8.74
CA ASP A 227 -10.16 6.72 7.81
C ASP A 227 -11.67 6.76 7.54
N VAL A 228 -12.31 7.91 7.83
CA VAL A 228 -13.71 8.18 7.48
C VAL A 228 -13.74 9.02 6.23
N ASP A 229 -14.50 8.58 5.20
CA ASP A 229 -14.70 9.35 3.99
C ASP A 229 -16.02 10.15 4.08
N PRO A 230 -15.95 11.49 4.16
CA PRO A 230 -17.14 12.33 4.35
C PRO A 230 -18.08 12.35 3.13
N ARG A 231 -17.63 11.86 1.96
CA ARG A 231 -18.50 11.72 0.78
C ARG A 231 -19.55 10.63 0.95
N ALA A 232 -19.39 9.74 1.96
CA ALA A 232 -20.31 8.66 2.32
C ALA A 232 -20.59 7.65 1.19
N GLU A 233 -19.71 7.57 0.20
CA GLU A 233 -19.85 6.65 -0.94
C GLU A 233 -19.22 5.29 -0.59
N VAL A 234 -20.05 4.26 -0.37
CA VAL A 234 -19.62 2.94 0.09
C VAL A 234 -18.75 2.23 -0.96
N SER A 235 -19.01 2.42 -2.25
CA SER A 235 -18.24 1.81 -3.35
C SER A 235 -16.75 2.20 -3.32
N TYR A 236 -16.41 3.35 -2.72
CA TYR A 236 -15.02 3.77 -2.54
C TYR A 236 -14.25 2.94 -1.52
N CYS A 237 -14.93 2.08 -0.77
CA CYS A 237 -14.26 1.12 0.11
C CYS A 237 -13.64 -0.05 -0.67
N ASP A 238 -14.17 -0.36 -1.85
CA ASP A 238 -13.89 -1.58 -2.61
C ASP A 238 -13.05 -1.37 -3.87
N THR A 239 -12.76 -0.11 -4.20
CA THR A 239 -11.96 0.26 -5.36
C THR A 239 -10.70 1.01 -4.96
N VAL A 240 -9.63 0.85 -5.73
CA VAL A 240 -8.39 1.60 -5.51
C VAL A 240 -8.64 3.08 -5.73
N SER A 241 -7.95 3.93 -4.96
CA SER A 241 -8.12 5.37 -5.04
C SER A 241 -7.45 5.96 -6.29
N ASP A 242 -7.88 7.17 -6.66
CA ASP A 242 -7.22 8.04 -7.63
C ASP A 242 -5.71 8.14 -7.37
N LYS A 243 -5.33 8.31 -6.10
CA LYS A 243 -3.93 8.36 -5.68
C LYS A 243 -3.19 7.06 -5.97
N ALA A 244 -3.77 5.91 -5.61
CA ALA A 244 -3.16 4.60 -5.87
C ALA A 244 -3.02 4.32 -7.38
N SER A 245 -4.04 4.70 -8.16
CA SER A 245 -4.03 4.59 -9.62
C SER A 245 -2.97 5.47 -10.28
N ALA A 246 -2.82 6.73 -9.84
CA ALA A 246 -1.81 7.64 -10.36
C ALA A 246 -0.39 7.16 -10.05
N ILE A 247 -0.14 6.73 -8.80
CA ILE A 247 1.16 6.16 -8.39
C ILE A 247 1.46 4.90 -9.19
N GLY A 248 0.49 4.00 -9.35
CA GLY A 248 0.66 2.79 -10.16
C GLY A 248 0.98 3.09 -11.63
N GLY A 249 0.39 4.15 -12.19
CA GLY A 249 0.71 4.65 -13.54
C GLY A 249 2.16 5.13 -13.64
N GLY A 250 2.64 5.90 -12.65
CA GLY A 250 4.03 6.35 -12.62
C GLY A 250 5.04 5.21 -12.43
N VAL A 251 4.70 4.18 -11.64
CA VAL A 251 5.54 2.98 -11.53
C VAL A 251 5.61 2.25 -12.87
N LEU A 252 4.47 2.05 -13.54
CA LEU A 252 4.42 1.40 -14.86
C LEU A 252 5.26 2.17 -15.89
N GLU A 253 5.14 3.51 -15.93
CA GLU A 253 5.98 4.37 -16.77
C GLU A 253 7.48 4.13 -16.50
N ALA A 254 7.87 4.16 -15.22
CA ALA A 254 9.27 3.96 -14.84
C ALA A 254 9.77 2.56 -15.20
N VAL A 255 8.97 1.52 -15.04
CA VAL A 255 9.29 0.15 -15.45
C VAL A 255 9.56 0.09 -16.95
N LEU A 256 8.64 0.62 -17.77
CA LEU A 256 8.77 0.60 -19.23
C LEU A 256 9.93 1.47 -19.73
N HIS A 257 10.20 2.60 -19.06
CA HIS A 257 11.29 3.51 -19.43
C HIS A 257 12.68 2.95 -19.12
N LEU A 258 12.80 2.24 -17.98
CA LEU A 258 14.10 1.75 -17.47
C LEU A 258 14.41 0.33 -17.92
N SER A 259 13.40 -0.44 -18.33
CA SER A 259 13.60 -1.78 -18.89
C SER A 259 13.68 -1.74 -20.43
N ASP A 260 14.36 -2.72 -21.02
CA ASP A 260 14.49 -2.82 -22.48
C ASP A 260 13.26 -3.46 -23.16
N VAL A 261 12.19 -3.73 -22.44
CA VAL A 261 10.98 -4.43 -22.93
C VAL A 261 10.38 -3.81 -24.19
N LEU A 262 10.46 -2.49 -24.35
CA LEU A 262 9.97 -1.79 -25.56
C LEU A 262 11.02 -1.57 -26.63
N ARG A 263 12.30 -1.88 -26.35
CA ARG A 263 13.41 -1.69 -27.29
C ARG A 263 13.75 -2.94 -28.11
N GLU A 264 13.27 -4.08 -27.67
CA GLU A 264 13.47 -5.39 -28.31
C GLU A 264 12.40 -5.72 -29.38
N GLN A 265 11.52 -4.76 -29.71
CA GLN A 265 10.56 -4.82 -30.81
C GLN A 265 11.06 -3.94 -31.97
#